data_257fd1aba1b7ce7f563cad929f3e8399
#
_entry.id   257fd1aba1b7ce7f563cad929f3e8399
#
_cell.length_a   1.000
_cell.length_b   1.000
_cell.length_c   1.000
_cell.angle_alpha   90.00
_cell.angle_beta   90.00
_cell.angle_gamma   90.00
#
_symmetry.space_group_name_H-M   'P 1'
#
loop_
_entity.id
_entity.type
_entity.pdbx_description
1 polymer ?
#
loop_
_entity_poly.entity_id
_entity_poly.type
_entity_poly.pdbx_seq_one_letter_code
_entity_poly.pdbx_strand_id
1 'polypeptide(L)'
;MKHAKSGRALSLLALMLAVVMMLTLVGCGDKADDSGKTDGTTAAVTTTATTATTAGDTDSTTTTADATDGTTTDTQAGETETTAGTTGTTAADPFGDSTASSSTKKPATTTTTTNTIPTGVGTVFERVPAKLSGQKIKMMLWWDAAAHDRAEADLFYEKTGIQVTFEASTIDKYQSTLSGKIMAGTPPQCAAILSEWYPQPITRGLMQPIKNTGWDYTNKEDDIYSLGMMQQFAYKGEMYGVALKGSNAPTYEVMFFNKEVLESFGVKEDPYELWKKGQWNWDTCLEIARACTDAKSERYGIVCLSQFYWMLSAGQDFVLSDGNGLVNNIKSSKLLESWTHAWDMIYTYKVMPTNFTQQMELFYAGIVAMFGTGSYFMQDDTSSTQYVPQNVKFDYGVVPFPSPAGMSAVAASEGIVWGFPVKTSGDKLQAAMWWLRYHMDDSKYGERYFYPKEECWEIMSWMSAQKVQSYNSVGVIGYGGKHNAYSIQYSVIDMATTRAAIKTNLDSWYTEIDTNIDAILSEL
;
A
#
# COMPACT_ATOMS: atom_id res chain seq x y z
N MET A 1 38.09 25.04 7.12
CA MET A 1 37.07 24.35 7.92
C MET A 1 36.18 23.57 6.98
N LYS A 2 36.54 22.33 6.74
CA LYS A 2 35.81 21.34 5.92
C LYS A 2 35.56 20.13 6.82
N HIS A 3 34.45 19.46 6.58
CA HIS A 3 33.99 18.20 7.18
C HIS A 3 33.11 18.30 8.42
N ALA A 4 31.79 18.25 8.18
CA ALA A 4 30.79 17.52 8.97
C ALA A 4 29.41 17.59 8.30
N LYS A 5 29.16 16.86 7.19
CA LYS A 5 27.81 16.73 6.58
C LYS A 5 27.59 15.37 5.90
N SER A 6 27.99 14.27 6.50
CA SER A 6 27.81 12.96 5.85
C SER A 6 27.09 11.89 6.68
N GLY A 7 26.45 12.24 7.77
CA GLY A 7 25.89 11.23 8.69
C GLY A 7 24.37 11.04 8.70
N ARG A 8 23.59 11.91 8.03
CA ARG A 8 22.12 11.89 8.20
C ARG A 8 21.31 11.41 6.99
N ALA A 9 21.89 11.41 5.79
CA ALA A 9 21.21 10.92 4.59
C ALA A 9 21.07 9.38 4.51
N LEU A 10 21.86 8.65 5.29
CA LEU A 10 21.81 7.18 5.33
C LEU A 10 20.62 6.59 6.12
N SER A 11 19.96 7.38 6.95
CA SER A 11 18.96 6.83 7.88
C SER A 11 17.60 6.56 7.25
N LEU A 12 17.13 7.38 6.29
CA LEU A 12 15.82 7.19 5.64
C LEU A 12 15.89 6.21 4.47
N LEU A 13 16.99 6.22 3.74
CA LEU A 13 17.28 5.21 2.72
C LEU A 13 17.39 3.82 3.34
N ALA A 14 18.08 3.72 4.47
CA ALA A 14 18.13 2.50 5.25
C ALA A 14 16.75 2.07 5.77
N LEU A 15 15.82 3.00 6.01
CA LEU A 15 14.51 2.69 6.56
C LEU A 15 13.55 2.12 5.51
N MET A 16 13.52 2.70 4.31
CA MET A 16 12.65 2.21 3.22
C MET A 16 13.25 1.00 2.49
N LEU A 17 14.57 0.96 2.29
CA LEU A 17 15.24 -0.27 1.86
C LEU A 17 15.20 -1.36 2.94
N ALA A 18 15.12 -0.99 4.23
CA ALA A 18 14.95 -1.96 5.31
C ALA A 18 13.54 -2.57 5.30
N VAL A 19 12.51 -1.84 4.91
CA VAL A 19 11.17 -2.42 4.67
C VAL A 19 11.24 -3.41 3.51
N VAL A 20 11.96 -3.10 2.44
CA VAL A 20 12.15 -4.00 1.30
C VAL A 20 13.22 -5.08 1.57
N MET A 21 14.31 -4.78 2.30
CA MET A 21 15.41 -5.75 2.58
C MET A 21 15.27 -6.53 3.88
N MET A 22 14.59 -6.03 4.93
CA MET A 22 14.34 -6.86 6.13
C MET A 22 13.38 -8.02 5.85
N LEU A 23 12.63 -7.95 4.77
CA LEU A 23 11.79 -9.04 4.31
C LEU A 23 12.58 -10.16 3.59
N THR A 24 13.83 -9.94 3.24
CA THR A 24 14.67 -10.94 2.53
C THR A 24 15.71 -11.65 3.40
N LEU A 25 15.90 -11.28 4.67
CA LEU A 25 17.04 -11.78 5.48
C LEU A 25 16.69 -12.48 6.81
N VAL A 26 15.45 -12.91 7.02
CA VAL A 26 15.12 -13.77 8.18
C VAL A 26 14.85 -15.20 7.74
N GLY A 27 15.91 -15.89 7.45
CA GLY A 27 15.92 -17.33 7.30
C GLY A 27 17.29 -17.87 7.69
N CYS A 28 17.43 -18.26 8.93
CA CYS A 28 18.43 -19.06 9.62
C CYS A 28 19.01 -18.36 10.85
N GLY A 29 18.59 -18.79 12.01
CA GLY A 29 19.18 -18.40 13.29
C GLY A 29 18.80 -19.39 14.39
N ASP A 30 19.68 -20.32 14.63
CA ASP A 30 19.62 -21.29 15.74
C ASP A 30 19.67 -20.60 17.10
N LYS A 31 18.97 -21.22 18.03
CA LYS A 31 18.99 -20.90 19.47
C LYS A 31 20.38 -21.08 20.05
N ALA A 32 20.83 -20.16 20.86
CA ALA A 32 21.91 -20.38 21.81
C ALA A 32 21.48 -19.91 23.19
N ASP A 33 21.41 -20.86 24.11
CA ASP A 33 21.30 -20.63 25.55
C ASP A 33 22.67 -20.24 26.14
N ASP A 34 22.61 -19.39 27.14
CA ASP A 34 23.69 -18.83 27.94
C ASP A 34 24.17 -19.86 28.99
N SER A 35 25.48 -20.11 29.10
CA SER A 35 26.19 -20.19 30.37
C SER A 35 27.66 -20.66 30.23
N GLY A 36 28.59 -19.84 30.73
CA GLY A 36 29.71 -20.31 31.57
C GLY A 36 31.02 -20.80 30.95
N LYS A 37 31.98 -19.91 30.94
CA LYS A 37 33.44 -20.06 31.27
C LYS A 37 34.20 -21.39 31.08
N THR A 38 35.38 -21.19 30.51
CA THR A 38 36.75 -21.65 30.77
C THR A 38 37.38 -22.73 29.87
N ASP A 39 38.50 -22.26 29.30
CA ASP A 39 39.79 -22.93 29.02
C ASP A 39 39.91 -24.29 28.31
N GLY A 40 40.67 -24.24 27.23
CA GLY A 40 41.81 -25.10 27.05
C GLY A 40 41.72 -26.27 26.05
N THR A 41 42.58 -26.17 25.04
CA THR A 41 43.38 -27.26 24.46
C THR A 41 42.80 -28.10 23.29
N THR A 42 43.48 -27.93 22.18
CA THR A 42 43.74 -28.73 20.99
C THR A 42 43.46 -30.26 21.07
N ALA A 43 42.78 -30.80 20.06
CA ALA A 43 43.22 -32.01 19.35
C ALA A 43 42.32 -32.35 18.15
N ALA A 44 42.96 -32.60 17.03
CA ALA A 44 42.37 -33.11 15.81
C ALA A 44 42.20 -34.66 15.92
N VAL A 45 41.15 -35.21 15.32
CA VAL A 45 41.16 -36.58 14.73
C VAL A 45 40.04 -36.75 13.73
N THR A 46 40.38 -37.23 12.62
CA THR A 46 40.02 -37.78 11.35
C THR A 46 38.85 -38.77 11.34
N THR A 47 37.99 -38.64 10.28
CA THR A 47 37.33 -39.67 9.44
C THR A 47 36.77 -40.98 10.02
N THR A 48 35.55 -41.34 9.65
CA THR A 48 35.30 -42.48 8.71
C THR A 48 33.82 -42.60 8.29
N ALA A 49 33.61 -42.84 7.02
CA ALA A 49 32.35 -43.20 6.41
C ALA A 49 32.03 -44.71 6.65
N THR A 50 30.77 -45.07 6.72
CA THR A 50 30.33 -46.45 6.44
C THR A 50 28.93 -46.45 5.83
N THR A 51 28.89 -46.99 4.63
CA THR A 51 27.76 -47.45 3.84
C THR A 51 27.23 -48.79 4.36
N ALA A 52 25.95 -49.01 4.34
CA ALA A 52 25.38 -50.39 4.20
C ALA A 52 23.96 -50.37 3.65
N THR A 53 23.82 -51.08 2.57
CA THR A 53 22.70 -51.50 1.75
C THR A 53 21.96 -52.71 2.36
N THR A 54 20.68 -52.89 1.99
CA THR A 54 19.94 -54.13 1.57
C THR A 54 18.49 -54.03 1.99
N ALA A 55 17.48 -54.02 1.13
CA ALA A 55 16.88 -55.00 0.21
C ALA A 55 15.88 -56.00 0.86
N GLY A 56 14.75 -56.18 0.19
CA GLY A 56 13.75 -57.26 0.35
C GLY A 56 12.32 -56.72 0.47
N ASP A 57 11.49 -56.68 -0.45
CA ASP A 57 10.86 -57.63 -1.42
C ASP A 57 9.55 -58.26 -0.90
N THR A 58 8.60 -58.37 -1.84
CA THR A 58 7.37 -59.22 -1.94
C THR A 58 6.09 -58.72 -1.26
N ASP A 59 4.93 -58.81 -1.82
CA ASP A 59 4.31 -59.24 -3.10
C ASP A 59 2.78 -59.13 -2.93
N SER A 60 2.09 -58.85 -4.03
CA SER A 60 0.74 -59.23 -4.47
C SER A 60 -0.47 -59.19 -3.51
N THR A 61 -1.63 -58.73 -3.92
CA THR A 61 -2.55 -59.37 -4.87
C THR A 61 -3.73 -58.47 -5.26
N THR A 62 -4.06 -58.59 -6.51
CA THR A 62 -5.23 -58.24 -7.30
C THR A 62 -6.59 -58.66 -6.70
N THR A 63 -7.65 -57.89 -6.92
CA THR A 63 -8.93 -58.43 -7.42
C THR A 63 -9.79 -57.33 -8.08
N THR A 64 -10.19 -57.66 -9.29
CA THR A 64 -11.15 -57.08 -10.22
C THR A 64 -12.60 -57.41 -9.85
N ALA A 65 -13.52 -56.61 -10.36
CA ALA A 65 -14.85 -56.89 -10.96
C ALA A 65 -15.86 -55.83 -10.53
N ASP A 66 -16.81 -55.42 -11.24
CA ASP A 66 -17.26 -55.43 -12.63
C ASP A 66 -18.51 -54.54 -12.72
N ALA A 67 -18.87 -54.18 -13.92
CA ALA A 67 -19.88 -53.27 -14.40
C ALA A 67 -21.34 -53.63 -14.04
N THR A 68 -22.22 -52.62 -14.20
CA THR A 68 -23.49 -52.63 -14.96
C THR A 68 -24.17 -51.25 -14.79
N ASP A 69 -24.38 -50.46 -15.80
CA ASP A 69 -25.37 -50.35 -16.89
C ASP A 69 -26.81 -50.11 -16.41
N GLY A 70 -27.45 -49.09 -16.96
CA GLY A 70 -28.92 -48.87 -16.85
C GLY A 70 -29.39 -47.44 -17.10
N THR A 71 -29.36 -46.92 -18.33
CA THR A 71 -30.42 -46.48 -19.25
C THR A 71 -31.49 -45.49 -18.75
N THR A 72 -31.48 -44.33 -19.39
CA THR A 72 -32.53 -43.46 -19.95
C THR A 72 -33.91 -43.38 -19.32
N THR A 73 -34.40 -42.16 -19.16
CA THR A 73 -35.58 -41.65 -19.92
C THR A 73 -35.75 -40.13 -19.80
N ASP A 74 -36.00 -39.56 -20.95
CA ASP A 74 -36.48 -38.25 -21.33
C ASP A 74 -37.91 -38.02 -20.83
N THR A 75 -38.25 -36.79 -20.38
CA THR A 75 -39.58 -36.22 -20.66
C THR A 75 -39.57 -34.70 -20.52
N GLN A 76 -40.05 -34.09 -21.56
CA GLN A 76 -40.28 -32.67 -21.81
C GLN A 76 -41.61 -32.18 -21.17
N ALA A 77 -41.68 -30.85 -20.98
CA ALA A 77 -42.81 -29.95 -21.11
C ALA A 77 -43.41 -29.33 -19.83
N GLY A 78 -43.56 -28.02 -19.92
CA GLY A 78 -44.64 -27.29 -19.24
C GLY A 78 -44.27 -25.89 -18.76
N GLU A 79 -44.42 -24.88 -19.64
CA GLU A 79 -44.49 -23.46 -19.29
C GLU A 79 -45.68 -23.20 -18.36
N THR A 80 -45.48 -22.37 -17.35
CA THR A 80 -46.53 -21.47 -16.85
C THR A 80 -45.91 -20.26 -16.15
N GLU A 81 -46.16 -19.09 -16.70
CA GLU A 81 -45.97 -17.79 -16.09
C GLU A 81 -46.81 -17.66 -14.82
N THR A 82 -46.22 -17.15 -13.76
CA THR A 82 -46.97 -16.45 -12.71
C THR A 82 -46.14 -15.30 -12.15
N THR A 83 -46.56 -14.11 -12.48
CA THR A 83 -46.16 -12.85 -11.90
C THR A 83 -46.52 -12.80 -10.42
N ALA A 84 -45.54 -12.61 -9.56
CA ALA A 84 -45.75 -12.09 -8.22
C ALA A 84 -44.63 -11.12 -7.88
N GLY A 85 -44.98 -9.86 -7.71
CA GLY A 85 -44.09 -8.79 -7.33
C GLY A 85 -43.53 -9.00 -5.92
N THR A 86 -42.21 -8.90 -5.81
CA THR A 86 -41.58 -8.74 -4.53
C THR A 86 -40.80 -7.43 -4.58
N THR A 87 -41.22 -6.50 -3.74
CA THR A 87 -40.56 -5.24 -3.46
C THR A 87 -39.22 -5.55 -2.79
N GLY A 88 -38.16 -5.58 -3.57
CA GLY A 88 -36.79 -5.58 -3.07
C GLY A 88 -36.39 -4.16 -2.76
N THR A 89 -36.22 -3.85 -1.50
CA THR A 89 -35.49 -2.67 -1.01
C THR A 89 -34.02 -2.84 -1.43
N THR A 90 -33.66 -2.21 -2.53
CA THR A 90 -32.25 -2.00 -2.88
C THR A 90 -31.66 -1.03 -1.87
N ALA A 91 -30.69 -1.52 -1.10
CA ALA A 91 -29.82 -0.66 -0.33
C ALA A 91 -29.14 0.31 -1.32
N ALA A 92 -29.32 1.59 -1.07
CA ALA A 92 -28.71 2.66 -1.86
C ALA A 92 -27.20 2.53 -1.79
N ASP A 93 -26.56 2.42 -2.94
CA ASP A 93 -25.12 2.58 -3.10
C ASP A 93 -24.77 4.02 -2.67
N PRO A 94 -23.91 4.23 -1.65
CA PRO A 94 -23.58 5.58 -1.19
C PRO A 94 -22.69 6.34 -2.18
N PHE A 95 -22.27 5.71 -3.27
CA PHE A 95 -21.48 6.31 -4.34
C PHE A 95 -22.33 6.54 -5.59
N GLY A 96 -23.37 7.37 -5.48
CA GLY A 96 -24.11 7.84 -6.64
C GLY A 96 -23.17 8.58 -7.59
N ASP A 97 -23.23 8.16 -8.84
CA ASP A 97 -22.49 8.67 -9.99
C ASP A 97 -22.56 10.22 -10.06
N SER A 98 -21.54 10.88 -9.51
CA SER A 98 -21.37 12.32 -9.65
C SER A 98 -20.41 12.58 -10.81
N THR A 99 -20.96 12.77 -12.00
CA THR A 99 -20.26 13.42 -13.10
C THR A 99 -19.93 14.86 -12.69
N ALA A 100 -18.78 15.04 -12.07
CA ALA A 100 -18.26 16.36 -11.74
C ALA A 100 -17.75 17.04 -13.02
N SER A 101 -18.48 17.99 -13.49
CA SER A 101 -18.04 18.96 -14.51
C SER A 101 -16.90 19.77 -13.92
N SER A 102 -15.65 19.46 -14.31
CA SER A 102 -14.47 20.22 -13.93
C SER A 102 -14.42 21.54 -14.69
N SER A 103 -14.72 22.64 -14.04
CA SER A 103 -14.36 23.97 -14.54
C SER A 103 -12.92 24.25 -14.19
N THR A 104 -12.02 24.04 -15.15
CA THR A 104 -10.60 24.42 -15.06
C THR A 104 -10.43 25.93 -15.03
N LYS A 105 -10.09 26.49 -13.88
CA LYS A 105 -9.45 27.80 -13.79
C LYS A 105 -7.95 27.63 -13.96
N LYS A 106 -7.40 28.26 -15.02
CA LYS A 106 -5.97 28.32 -15.35
C LYS A 106 -5.19 29.04 -14.24
N PRO A 107 -4.16 28.43 -13.62
CA PRO A 107 -3.34 29.13 -12.63
C PRO A 107 -2.35 30.09 -13.27
N ALA A 108 -2.09 31.20 -12.60
CA ALA A 108 -1.09 32.17 -12.98
C ALA A 108 0.31 31.72 -12.51
N THR A 109 1.26 31.80 -13.41
CA THR A 109 2.68 31.51 -13.18
C THR A 109 3.29 32.50 -12.20
N THR A 110 3.82 32.05 -11.07
CA THR A 110 4.76 32.84 -10.26
C THR A 110 5.87 31.96 -9.71
N THR A 111 7.07 32.30 -10.08
CA THR A 111 8.34 31.72 -9.66
C THR A 111 8.72 32.27 -8.28
N THR A 112 9.12 31.45 -7.37
CA THR A 112 10.28 31.59 -6.46
C THR A 112 10.13 30.70 -5.24
N THR A 113 11.01 29.76 -5.13
CA THR A 113 11.19 28.85 -4.01
C THR A 113 11.82 29.58 -2.83
N THR A 114 11.09 29.77 -1.77
CA THR A 114 11.64 29.90 -0.43
C THR A 114 10.81 28.98 0.47
N ASN A 115 11.49 28.12 1.21
CA ASN A 115 10.91 27.23 2.22
C ASN A 115 10.32 28.03 3.40
N THR A 116 9.42 28.93 3.12
CA THR A 116 8.67 29.70 4.11
C THR A 116 7.24 29.18 4.11
N ILE A 117 6.81 28.72 5.29
CA ILE A 117 5.41 28.34 5.53
C ILE A 117 4.54 29.54 5.13
N PRO A 118 3.58 29.37 4.20
CA PRO A 118 2.73 30.46 3.78
C PRO A 118 1.90 30.99 4.95
N THR A 119 1.98 32.27 5.20
CA THR A 119 1.21 32.95 6.26
C THR A 119 -0.28 33.13 5.91
N GLY A 120 -0.72 32.63 4.76
CA GLY A 120 -2.05 32.86 4.20
C GLY A 120 -3.15 31.87 4.61
N VAL A 121 -2.89 30.94 5.54
CA VAL A 121 -3.88 29.94 6.00
C VAL A 121 -4.71 30.46 7.19
N GLY A 122 -5.16 31.71 7.13
CA GLY A 122 -5.89 32.38 8.22
C GLY A 122 -7.14 31.64 8.69
N THR A 123 -7.79 30.90 7.81
CA THR A 123 -9.10 30.32 8.09
C THR A 123 -9.09 29.13 9.05
N VAL A 124 -8.03 28.29 9.07
CA VAL A 124 -7.99 27.13 9.97
C VAL A 124 -7.76 27.56 11.41
N PHE A 125 -6.78 28.44 11.65
CA PHE A 125 -6.45 28.90 13.00
C PHE A 125 -7.62 29.64 13.68
N GLU A 126 -8.37 30.45 12.91
CA GLU A 126 -9.52 31.19 13.40
C GLU A 126 -10.69 30.27 13.81
N ARG A 127 -10.76 29.09 13.22
CA ARG A 127 -11.80 28.08 13.52
C ARG A 127 -11.48 27.23 14.74
N VAL A 128 -10.21 27.22 15.21
CA VAL A 128 -9.81 26.45 16.39
C VAL A 128 -10.47 27.02 17.63
N PRO A 129 -11.28 26.24 18.39
CA PRO A 129 -11.93 26.75 19.59
C PRO A 129 -10.93 27.23 20.64
N ALA A 130 -11.08 28.47 21.11
CA ALA A 130 -10.19 29.08 22.12
C ALA A 130 -10.04 28.25 23.40
N LYS A 131 -11.05 27.44 23.77
CA LYS A 131 -11.01 26.53 24.94
C LYS A 131 -9.94 25.44 24.81
N LEU A 132 -9.43 25.18 23.59
CA LEU A 132 -8.37 24.18 23.35
C LEU A 132 -6.96 24.74 23.60
N SER A 133 -6.82 26.05 23.80
CA SER A 133 -5.54 26.66 24.16
C SER A 133 -4.99 26.03 25.44
N GLY A 134 -3.69 25.77 25.47
CA GLY A 134 -3.01 25.08 26.57
C GLY A 134 -3.05 23.55 26.49
N GLN A 135 -3.78 22.97 25.54
CA GLN A 135 -3.72 21.52 25.30
C GLN A 135 -2.34 21.10 24.79
N LYS A 136 -1.94 19.90 25.23
CA LYS A 136 -0.69 19.25 24.78
C LYS A 136 -1.06 17.93 24.14
N ILE A 137 -0.69 17.77 22.88
CA ILE A 137 -0.94 16.57 22.11
C ILE A 137 0.39 15.97 21.64
N LYS A 138 0.41 14.65 21.51
CA LYS A 138 1.52 13.87 21.03
C LYS A 138 1.07 13.06 19.81
N MET A 139 1.83 13.17 18.74
CA MET A 139 1.72 12.30 17.57
C MET A 139 2.76 11.19 17.66
N MET A 140 2.38 9.97 17.36
CA MET A 140 3.32 8.85 17.27
C MET A 140 3.52 8.46 15.81
N LEU A 141 4.80 8.37 15.42
CA LEU A 141 5.27 8.11 14.07
C LEU A 141 6.27 6.93 14.09
N TRP A 142 6.43 6.22 12.96
CA TRP A 142 7.55 5.26 12.79
C TRP A 142 8.74 5.88 12.05
N TRP A 143 8.70 7.19 11.81
CA TRP A 143 9.80 7.98 11.25
C TRP A 143 10.02 9.22 12.12
N ASP A 144 11.18 9.85 11.97
CA ASP A 144 11.43 11.13 12.63
C ASP A 144 10.68 12.25 11.91
N ALA A 145 9.97 13.06 12.65
CA ALA A 145 9.32 14.24 12.11
C ALA A 145 10.35 15.15 11.42
N ALA A 146 10.04 15.58 10.22
CA ALA A 146 10.89 16.46 9.45
C ALA A 146 11.02 17.86 10.10
N ALA A 147 11.96 18.66 9.63
CA ALA A 147 12.14 20.02 10.15
C ALA A 147 10.92 20.90 9.88
N HIS A 148 10.25 20.69 8.73
CA HIS A 148 9.02 21.42 8.40
C HIS A 148 7.84 21.03 9.31
N ASP A 149 7.68 19.75 9.66
CA ASP A 149 6.65 19.29 10.61
C ASP A 149 6.78 20.01 11.96
N ARG A 150 8.02 20.14 12.42
CA ARG A 150 8.33 20.84 13.69
C ARG A 150 8.04 22.34 13.58
N ALA A 151 8.40 22.97 12.47
CA ALA A 151 8.10 24.39 12.22
C ALA A 151 6.59 24.65 12.13
N GLU A 152 5.84 23.73 11.54
CA GLU A 152 4.37 23.79 11.53
C GLU A 152 3.78 23.65 12.94
N ALA A 153 4.32 22.74 13.74
CA ALA A 153 3.89 22.56 15.13
C ALA A 153 4.13 23.83 15.97
N ASP A 154 5.27 24.51 15.75
CA ASP A 154 5.60 25.77 16.41
C ASP A 154 4.64 26.88 15.97
N LEU A 155 4.36 27.00 14.67
CA LEU A 155 3.38 27.97 14.15
C LEU A 155 1.98 27.68 14.67
N PHE A 156 1.56 26.41 14.69
CA PHE A 156 0.26 26.02 15.22
C PHE A 156 0.14 26.37 16.70
N TYR A 157 1.21 26.16 17.47
CA TYR A 157 1.25 26.57 18.87
C TYR A 157 1.15 28.10 19.03
N GLU A 158 1.90 28.86 18.23
CA GLU A 158 1.85 30.34 18.24
C GLU A 158 0.41 30.86 18.01
N LYS A 159 -0.29 30.27 17.04
CA LYS A 159 -1.62 30.73 16.62
C LYS A 159 -2.76 30.23 17.50
N THR A 160 -2.63 29.06 18.11
CA THR A 160 -3.76 28.39 18.80
C THR A 160 -3.51 28.14 20.28
N GLY A 161 -2.25 28.17 20.73
CA GLY A 161 -1.86 27.77 22.07
C GLY A 161 -1.85 26.25 22.28
N ILE A 162 -2.07 25.43 21.25
CA ILE A 162 -2.02 23.96 21.32
C ILE A 162 -0.60 23.50 21.03
N GLN A 163 0.03 22.84 22.00
CA GLN A 163 1.39 22.30 21.84
C GLN A 163 1.34 20.93 21.20
N VAL A 164 2.06 20.74 20.08
CA VAL A 164 2.21 19.46 19.40
C VAL A 164 3.63 18.93 19.60
N THR A 165 3.75 17.65 19.89
CA THR A 165 5.03 16.95 20.01
C THR A 165 4.99 15.67 19.22
N PHE A 166 6.13 15.28 18.65
CA PHE A 166 6.29 14.05 17.89
C PHE A 166 7.09 13.04 18.69
N GLU A 167 6.66 11.80 18.65
CA GLU A 167 7.34 10.67 19.24
C GLU A 167 7.60 9.64 18.15
N ALA A 168 8.88 9.46 17.81
CA ALA A 168 9.29 8.48 16.82
C ALA A 168 9.57 7.12 17.45
N SER A 169 9.32 6.06 16.69
CA SER A 169 9.73 4.69 16.97
C SER A 169 10.29 4.09 15.68
N THR A 170 10.96 2.95 15.75
CA THR A 170 11.29 2.21 14.53
C THR A 170 10.06 1.40 14.08
N ILE A 171 9.93 1.14 12.79
CA ILE A 171 8.75 0.48 12.23
C ILE A 171 8.49 -0.89 12.86
N ASP A 172 9.55 -1.66 13.12
CA ASP A 172 9.52 -2.98 13.78
C ASP A 172 9.02 -2.95 15.23
N LYS A 173 9.22 -1.83 15.94
CA LYS A 173 8.81 -1.65 17.34
C LYS A 173 7.55 -0.82 17.49
N TYR A 174 7.07 -0.20 16.42
CA TYR A 174 6.01 0.79 16.49
C TYR A 174 4.74 0.24 17.15
N GLN A 175 4.21 -0.88 16.65
CA GLN A 175 2.97 -1.46 17.16
C GLN A 175 3.08 -1.87 18.64
N SER A 176 4.20 -2.50 19.03
CA SER A 176 4.42 -2.91 20.42
C SER A 176 4.58 -1.70 21.35
N THR A 177 5.28 -0.66 20.89
CA THR A 177 5.43 0.59 21.64
C THR A 177 4.09 1.30 21.82
N LEU A 178 3.29 1.40 20.75
CA LEU A 178 1.97 2.01 20.78
C LEU A 178 1.05 1.25 21.76
N SER A 179 1.00 -0.07 21.66
CA SER A 179 0.22 -0.93 22.57
C SER A 179 0.65 -0.74 24.02
N GLY A 180 1.95 -0.76 24.29
CA GLY A 180 2.49 -0.56 25.63
C GLY A 180 2.10 0.79 26.23
N LYS A 181 2.14 1.88 25.44
CA LYS A 181 1.72 3.21 25.90
C LYS A 181 0.24 3.30 26.20
N ILE A 182 -0.60 2.68 25.36
CA ILE A 182 -2.06 2.65 25.59
C ILE A 182 -2.38 1.88 26.87
N MET A 183 -1.75 0.72 27.07
CA MET A 183 -1.94 -0.10 28.28
C MET A 183 -1.44 0.63 29.54
N ALA A 184 -0.29 1.31 29.46
CA ALA A 184 0.25 2.11 30.55
C ALA A 184 -0.57 3.38 30.87
N GLY A 185 -1.61 3.69 30.10
CA GLY A 185 -2.44 4.87 30.31
C GLY A 185 -1.81 6.18 29.86
N THR A 186 -0.78 6.12 29.02
CA THR A 186 -0.06 7.27 28.45
C THR A 186 -0.11 7.28 26.92
N PRO A 187 -1.32 7.12 26.30
CA PRO A 187 -1.42 7.03 24.86
C PRO A 187 -0.96 8.33 24.19
N PRO A 188 -0.40 8.26 22.97
CA PRO A 188 -0.38 9.42 22.08
C PRO A 188 -1.83 9.83 21.77
N GLN A 189 -2.05 11.07 21.35
CA GLN A 189 -3.38 11.53 20.98
C GLN A 189 -3.73 11.18 19.55
N CYS A 190 -2.70 10.99 18.71
CA CYS A 190 -2.84 10.54 17.34
C CYS A 190 -1.68 9.61 16.99
N ALA A 191 -1.94 8.59 16.19
CA ALA A 191 -0.95 7.61 15.76
C ALA A 191 -1.15 7.28 14.28
N ALA A 192 -0.06 7.20 13.52
CA ALA A 192 -0.11 6.74 12.15
C ALA A 192 -0.36 5.22 12.12
N ILE A 193 -1.21 4.75 11.21
CA ILE A 193 -1.56 3.33 11.05
C ILE A 193 -1.40 2.98 9.57
N LEU A 194 -0.60 1.93 9.31
CA LEU A 194 -0.48 1.33 7.99
C LEU A 194 -1.63 0.35 7.72
N SER A 195 -2.03 0.26 6.46
CA SER A 195 -2.97 -0.78 6.01
C SER A 195 -2.45 -2.19 6.28
N GLU A 196 -1.13 -2.37 6.22
CA GLU A 196 -0.46 -3.62 6.56
C GLU A 196 -0.70 -4.11 7.99
N TRP A 197 -1.09 -3.22 8.88
CA TRP A 197 -1.40 -3.58 10.28
C TRP A 197 -2.88 -3.79 10.53
N TYR A 198 -3.73 -3.39 9.57
CA TYR A 198 -5.17 -3.59 9.67
C TYR A 198 -5.52 -5.09 9.63
N PRO A 199 -6.48 -5.60 10.43
CA PRO A 199 -7.28 -4.84 11.39
C PRO A 199 -6.76 -4.92 12.84
N GLN A 200 -5.59 -5.46 13.11
CA GLN A 200 -5.12 -5.79 14.46
C GLN A 200 -5.18 -4.63 15.47
N PRO A 201 -4.79 -3.37 15.14
CA PRO A 201 -4.93 -2.28 16.12
C PRO A 201 -6.38 -2.05 16.53
N ILE A 202 -7.34 -2.41 15.69
CA ILE A 202 -8.78 -2.26 15.92
C ILE A 202 -9.30 -3.45 16.73
N THR A 203 -9.01 -4.68 16.30
CA THR A 203 -9.49 -5.90 16.97
C THR A 203 -8.91 -6.05 18.38
N ARG A 204 -7.71 -5.56 18.61
CA ARG A 204 -7.08 -5.47 19.95
C ARG A 204 -7.60 -4.32 20.80
N GLY A 205 -8.59 -3.57 20.35
CA GLY A 205 -9.17 -2.46 21.10
C GLY A 205 -8.19 -1.32 21.38
N LEU A 206 -7.18 -1.14 20.52
CA LEU A 206 -6.20 -0.06 20.69
C LEU A 206 -6.67 1.27 20.11
N MET A 207 -7.54 1.23 19.09
CA MET A 207 -8.08 2.40 18.40
C MET A 207 -9.57 2.55 18.64
N GLN A 208 -10.02 3.79 18.66
CA GLN A 208 -11.43 4.13 18.74
C GLN A 208 -11.98 4.56 17.38
N PRO A 209 -13.30 4.37 17.12
CA PRO A 209 -13.93 4.86 15.91
C PRO A 209 -13.79 6.37 15.77
N ILE A 210 -13.54 6.85 14.55
CA ILE A 210 -13.36 8.29 14.28
C ILE A 210 -14.63 9.11 14.50
N LYS A 211 -15.82 8.50 14.53
CA LYS A 211 -17.06 9.16 14.91
C LYS A 211 -16.98 9.78 16.32
N ASN A 212 -16.16 9.24 17.21
CA ASN A 212 -15.96 9.77 18.57
C ASN A 212 -15.30 11.14 18.57
N THR A 213 -14.68 11.57 17.46
CA THR A 213 -14.15 12.92 17.30
C THR A 213 -15.26 13.97 17.20
N GLY A 214 -16.48 13.58 16.83
CA GLY A 214 -17.57 14.48 16.53
C GLY A 214 -17.34 15.33 15.26
N TRP A 215 -16.36 14.96 14.43
CA TRP A 215 -16.03 15.67 13.20
C TRP A 215 -16.86 15.17 12.03
N ASP A 216 -17.32 16.08 11.17
CA ASP A 216 -18.03 15.73 9.95
C ASP A 216 -17.03 15.60 8.78
N TYR A 217 -16.69 14.37 8.45
CA TYR A 217 -15.76 14.04 7.36
C TYR A 217 -16.39 14.13 5.97
N THR A 218 -17.71 14.35 5.90
CA THR A 218 -18.46 14.46 4.64
C THR A 218 -18.81 15.90 4.28
N ASN A 219 -18.37 16.86 5.10
CA ASN A 219 -18.65 18.28 4.88
C ASN A 219 -17.97 18.75 3.59
N LYS A 220 -18.78 19.17 2.62
CA LYS A 220 -18.31 19.65 1.33
C LYS A 220 -17.53 20.98 1.40
N GLU A 221 -17.68 21.73 2.46
CA GLU A 221 -16.87 22.94 2.68
C GLU A 221 -15.44 22.63 3.11
N ASP A 222 -15.23 21.44 3.68
CA ASP A 222 -13.95 20.87 4.07
C ASP A 222 -13.66 19.59 3.24
N ASP A 223 -13.82 19.61 1.94
CA ASP A 223 -13.59 18.46 1.04
C ASP A 223 -12.10 18.12 0.90
N ILE A 224 -11.48 17.81 2.04
CA ILE A 224 -10.06 17.46 2.14
C ILE A 224 -9.84 16.00 2.55
N TYR A 225 -10.92 15.25 2.83
CA TYR A 225 -10.83 13.88 3.32
C TYR A 225 -10.87 12.87 2.19
N SER A 226 -9.98 11.89 2.23
CA SER A 226 -9.99 10.73 1.34
C SER A 226 -10.90 9.63 1.92
N LEU A 227 -12.20 9.75 1.67
CA LEU A 227 -13.19 8.80 2.19
C LEU A 227 -12.91 7.38 1.69
N GLY A 228 -12.45 7.22 0.44
CA GLY A 228 -12.09 5.92 -0.13
C GLY A 228 -10.98 5.23 0.68
N MET A 229 -9.97 5.98 1.14
CA MET A 229 -8.92 5.44 2.00
C MET A 229 -9.44 5.17 3.41
N MET A 230 -10.20 6.07 3.99
CA MET A 230 -10.77 5.89 5.33
C MET A 230 -11.65 4.63 5.40
N GLN A 231 -12.35 4.31 4.31
CA GLN A 231 -13.17 3.11 4.18
C GLN A 231 -12.34 1.82 4.23
N GLN A 232 -11.08 1.82 3.78
CA GLN A 232 -10.18 0.67 3.87
C GLN A 232 -9.84 0.30 5.32
N PHE A 233 -10.03 1.22 6.26
CA PHE A 233 -9.85 1.00 7.69
C PHE A 233 -11.18 0.93 8.45
N ALA A 234 -12.26 0.56 7.75
CA ALA A 234 -13.56 0.34 8.37
C ALA A 234 -13.68 -1.10 8.91
N TYR A 235 -14.24 -1.22 10.10
CA TYR A 235 -14.51 -2.49 10.75
C TYR A 235 -15.87 -2.45 11.47
N LYS A 236 -16.73 -3.43 11.24
CA LYS A 236 -18.11 -3.48 11.79
C LYS A 236 -18.90 -2.18 11.53
N GLY A 237 -18.77 -1.64 10.31
CA GLY A 237 -19.49 -0.43 9.90
C GLY A 237 -18.93 0.89 10.44
N GLU A 238 -17.82 0.86 11.20
CA GLU A 238 -17.19 2.04 11.78
C GLU A 238 -15.80 2.28 11.17
N MET A 239 -15.46 3.52 10.85
CA MET A 239 -14.13 3.91 10.40
C MET A 239 -13.21 4.20 11.59
N TYR A 240 -11.92 3.83 11.47
CA TYR A 240 -10.93 3.93 12.57
C TYR A 240 -9.72 4.80 12.23
N GLY A 241 -9.69 5.38 11.06
CA GLY A 241 -8.59 6.25 10.67
C GLY A 241 -9.05 7.41 9.80
N VAL A 242 -8.35 8.52 9.91
CA VAL A 242 -8.53 9.72 9.08
C VAL A 242 -7.44 9.75 8.03
N ALA A 243 -7.83 9.96 6.78
CA ALA A 243 -6.93 10.21 5.67
C ALA A 243 -7.38 11.47 4.93
N LEU A 244 -6.42 12.25 4.45
CA LEU A 244 -6.69 13.46 3.71
C LEU A 244 -6.28 13.30 2.25
N LYS A 245 -6.78 14.18 1.39
CA LYS A 245 -6.36 14.32 -0.01
C LYS A 245 -5.08 15.17 -0.05
N GLY A 246 -4.30 15.04 -1.10
CA GLY A 246 -3.12 15.88 -1.31
C GLY A 246 -1.80 15.13 -1.15
N SER A 247 -0.69 15.84 -0.98
CA SER A 247 0.67 15.29 -0.91
C SER A 247 0.94 14.50 0.37
N ASN A 248 0.25 14.85 1.47
CA ASN A 248 0.22 14.05 2.69
C ASN A 248 -0.91 13.01 2.67
N ALA A 249 -1.50 12.80 1.49
CA ALA A 249 -2.45 11.74 1.26
C ALA A 249 -1.78 10.37 1.42
N PRO A 250 -2.59 9.33 1.53
CA PRO A 250 -2.11 7.97 1.39
C PRO A 250 -1.21 7.84 0.17
N THR A 251 -0.15 7.06 0.28
CA THR A 251 0.69 6.71 -0.86
C THR A 251 -0.13 5.93 -1.86
N TYR A 252 -0.29 6.46 -3.06
CA TYR A 252 -0.91 5.76 -4.17
C TYR A 252 0.16 5.16 -5.08
N GLU A 253 -0.20 4.06 -5.73
CA GLU A 253 0.66 3.43 -6.72
C GLU A 253 0.56 4.15 -8.06
N VAL A 254 1.70 4.51 -8.62
CA VAL A 254 1.83 5.25 -9.88
C VAL A 254 2.80 4.56 -10.83
N MET A 255 2.73 4.96 -12.09
CA MET A 255 3.65 4.54 -13.12
C MET A 255 4.41 5.76 -13.65
N PHE A 256 5.70 5.84 -13.37
CA PHE A 256 6.60 6.77 -14.06
C PHE A 256 6.95 6.25 -15.44
N PHE A 257 7.20 7.16 -16.37
CA PHE A 257 7.68 6.78 -17.71
C PHE A 257 8.73 7.76 -18.22
N ASN A 258 9.68 7.24 -18.97
CA ASN A 258 10.78 7.97 -19.59
C ASN A 258 10.36 8.39 -21.01
N LYS A 259 10.07 9.68 -21.22
CA LYS A 259 9.59 10.21 -22.51
C LYS A 259 10.62 9.99 -23.64
N GLU A 260 11.92 10.13 -23.33
CA GLU A 260 12.99 9.94 -24.33
C GLU A 260 13.09 8.47 -24.80
N VAL A 261 12.91 7.51 -23.87
CA VAL A 261 12.87 6.09 -24.23
C VAL A 261 11.64 5.80 -25.10
N LEU A 262 10.46 6.28 -24.71
CA LEU A 262 9.24 6.09 -25.49
C LEU A 262 9.39 6.64 -26.91
N GLU A 263 9.90 7.86 -27.07
CA GLU A 263 10.15 8.47 -28.36
C GLU A 263 11.14 7.65 -29.19
N SER A 264 12.25 7.18 -28.59
CA SER A 264 13.28 6.38 -29.27
C SER A 264 12.75 5.06 -29.85
N PHE A 265 11.68 4.51 -29.26
CA PHE A 265 10.99 3.31 -29.75
C PHE A 265 9.76 3.63 -30.61
N GLY A 266 9.52 4.91 -30.92
CA GLY A 266 8.44 5.34 -31.80
C GLY A 266 7.03 5.22 -31.18
N VAL A 267 6.94 5.23 -29.85
CA VAL A 267 5.65 5.33 -29.14
C VAL A 267 5.07 6.70 -29.45
N LYS A 268 3.88 6.72 -30.03
CA LYS A 268 3.26 7.97 -30.53
C LYS A 268 2.49 8.72 -29.45
N GLU A 269 1.86 7.97 -28.57
CA GLU A 269 1.06 8.50 -27.47
C GLU A 269 1.65 7.96 -26.18
N ASP A 270 2.07 8.85 -25.31
CA ASP A 270 2.62 8.46 -24.03
C ASP A 270 1.51 8.03 -23.03
N PRO A 271 1.86 7.40 -21.90
CA PRO A 271 0.89 6.97 -20.89
C PRO A 271 -0.02 8.10 -20.39
N TYR A 272 0.49 9.34 -20.26
CA TYR A 272 -0.31 10.47 -19.79
C TYR A 272 -1.36 10.91 -20.81
N GLU A 273 -1.02 10.93 -22.09
CA GLU A 273 -1.98 11.20 -23.15
C GLU A 273 -3.08 10.12 -23.22
N LEU A 274 -2.70 8.84 -23.08
CA LEU A 274 -3.65 7.73 -23.01
C LEU A 274 -4.56 7.83 -21.78
N TRP A 275 -4.00 8.21 -20.63
CA TRP A 275 -4.78 8.41 -19.41
C TRP A 275 -5.79 9.55 -19.57
N LYS A 276 -5.42 10.68 -20.15
CA LYS A 276 -6.31 11.81 -20.44
C LYS A 276 -7.48 11.42 -21.37
N LYS A 277 -7.27 10.43 -22.25
CA LYS A 277 -8.28 9.88 -23.15
C LYS A 277 -9.12 8.75 -22.53
N GLY A 278 -8.83 8.34 -21.28
CA GLY A 278 -9.45 7.19 -20.64
C GLY A 278 -9.06 5.85 -21.26
N GLN A 279 -7.90 5.79 -21.93
CA GLN A 279 -7.39 4.61 -22.65
C GLN A 279 -6.17 3.97 -21.95
N TRP A 280 -5.70 4.54 -20.84
CA TRP A 280 -4.62 3.98 -20.05
C TRP A 280 -5.12 2.82 -19.19
N ASN A 281 -4.72 1.61 -19.54
CA ASN A 281 -5.11 0.36 -18.88
C ASN A 281 -4.01 -0.71 -19.05
N TRP A 282 -4.24 -1.92 -18.56
CA TRP A 282 -3.28 -3.03 -18.65
C TRP A 282 -2.87 -3.36 -20.10
N ASP A 283 -3.81 -3.31 -21.04
CA ASP A 283 -3.54 -3.66 -22.43
C ASP A 283 -2.63 -2.63 -23.09
N THR A 284 -2.95 -1.35 -22.96
CA THR A 284 -2.11 -0.26 -23.52
C THR A 284 -0.75 -0.14 -22.80
N CYS A 285 -0.71 -0.42 -21.49
CA CYS A 285 0.55 -0.54 -20.76
C CYS A 285 1.42 -1.67 -21.32
N LEU A 286 0.85 -2.84 -21.58
CA LEU A 286 1.55 -3.98 -22.17
C LEU A 286 2.02 -3.67 -23.60
N GLU A 287 1.22 -2.99 -24.41
CA GLU A 287 1.60 -2.58 -25.78
C GLU A 287 2.85 -1.68 -25.75
N ILE A 288 2.86 -0.66 -24.91
CA ILE A 288 4.03 0.22 -24.72
C ILE A 288 5.22 -0.57 -24.18
N ALA A 289 5.00 -1.40 -23.15
CA ALA A 289 6.07 -2.21 -22.58
C ALA A 289 6.73 -3.11 -23.62
N ARG A 290 5.93 -3.76 -24.50
CA ARG A 290 6.45 -4.58 -25.61
C ARG A 290 7.22 -3.76 -26.63
N ALA A 291 6.71 -2.60 -27.01
CA ALA A 291 7.37 -1.72 -27.96
C ALA A 291 8.76 -1.30 -27.46
N CYS A 292 8.92 -1.06 -26.16
CA CYS A 292 10.15 -0.62 -25.52
C CYS A 292 11.06 -1.75 -25.01
N THR A 293 10.70 -3.01 -25.22
CA THR A 293 11.51 -4.17 -24.80
C THR A 293 12.45 -4.59 -25.91
N ASP A 294 13.75 -4.67 -25.61
CA ASP A 294 14.77 -5.27 -26.47
C ASP A 294 15.55 -6.33 -25.68
N ALA A 295 15.15 -7.58 -25.85
CA ALA A 295 15.76 -8.71 -25.15
C ALA A 295 17.25 -8.90 -25.48
N LYS A 296 17.74 -8.39 -26.63
CA LYS A 296 19.16 -8.50 -27.03
C LYS A 296 20.05 -7.56 -26.25
N SER A 297 19.50 -6.42 -25.83
CA SER A 297 20.18 -5.37 -25.07
C SER A 297 19.82 -5.41 -23.59
N GLU A 298 19.15 -6.47 -23.12
CA GLU A 298 18.63 -6.60 -21.75
C GLU A 298 17.79 -5.39 -21.30
N ARG A 299 17.12 -4.74 -22.28
CA ARG A 299 16.26 -3.60 -22.03
C ARG A 299 14.82 -4.07 -21.83
N TYR A 300 14.24 -3.70 -20.73
CA TYR A 300 12.86 -4.03 -20.36
C TYR A 300 11.94 -2.83 -20.57
N GLY A 301 10.69 -3.09 -20.96
CA GLY A 301 9.70 -2.03 -21.12
C GLY A 301 9.20 -1.49 -19.78
N ILE A 302 9.19 -2.32 -18.73
CA ILE A 302 8.63 -1.96 -17.43
C ILE A 302 9.37 -2.68 -16.29
N VAL A 303 9.48 -1.99 -15.18
CA VAL A 303 9.82 -2.55 -13.86
C VAL A 303 8.81 -2.08 -12.82
N CYS A 304 8.59 -2.87 -11.76
CA CYS A 304 7.71 -2.50 -10.65
C CYS A 304 8.36 -2.90 -9.33
N LEU A 305 8.30 -2.04 -8.32
CA LEU A 305 8.80 -2.37 -6.98
C LEU A 305 8.04 -3.52 -6.33
N SER A 306 6.77 -3.70 -6.68
CA SER A 306 5.96 -4.79 -6.16
C SER A 306 4.97 -5.33 -7.20
N GLN A 307 4.78 -6.64 -7.23
CA GLN A 307 3.76 -7.27 -8.06
C GLN A 307 2.35 -7.13 -7.49
N PHE A 308 2.24 -6.74 -6.24
CA PHE A 308 0.95 -6.43 -5.60
C PHE A 308 0.20 -5.30 -6.33
N TYR A 309 0.91 -4.38 -6.97
CA TYR A 309 0.30 -3.25 -7.68
C TYR A 309 -0.70 -3.70 -8.76
N TRP A 310 -0.41 -4.80 -9.47
CA TRP A 310 -1.33 -5.39 -10.43
C TRP A 310 -2.62 -5.89 -9.78
N MET A 311 -2.50 -6.50 -8.62
CA MET A 311 -3.65 -6.99 -7.85
C MET A 311 -4.48 -5.81 -7.31
N LEU A 312 -3.84 -4.83 -6.68
CA LEU A 312 -4.52 -3.69 -6.08
C LEU A 312 -5.21 -2.83 -7.14
N SER A 313 -4.56 -2.60 -8.29
CA SER A 313 -5.16 -1.82 -9.39
C SER A 313 -6.37 -2.50 -10.04
N ALA A 314 -6.53 -3.80 -9.83
CA ALA A 314 -7.74 -4.55 -10.17
C ALA A 314 -8.79 -4.54 -9.05
N GLY A 315 -8.58 -3.77 -7.99
CA GLY A 315 -9.47 -3.73 -6.83
C GLY A 315 -9.51 -5.04 -6.06
N GLN A 316 -8.40 -5.80 -6.11
CA GLN A 316 -8.27 -7.09 -5.44
C GLN A 316 -7.21 -7.02 -4.35
N ASP A 317 -7.35 -7.89 -3.36
CA ASP A 317 -6.35 -8.25 -2.36
C ASP A 317 -6.60 -9.71 -1.96
N PHE A 318 -5.67 -10.37 -1.29
CA PHE A 318 -5.86 -11.74 -0.78
C PHE A 318 -6.93 -11.79 0.31
N VAL A 319 -7.07 -10.69 1.05
CA VAL A 319 -8.12 -10.50 2.05
C VAL A 319 -8.76 -9.16 1.80
N LEU A 320 -10.06 -9.18 1.60
CA LEU A 320 -10.85 -7.96 1.43
C LEU A 320 -11.51 -7.56 2.76
N SER A 321 -11.66 -6.26 2.97
CA SER A 321 -12.54 -5.72 3.99
C SER A 321 -13.84 -5.29 3.34
N ASP A 322 -14.97 -5.83 3.80
CA ASP A 322 -16.31 -5.41 3.37
C ASP A 322 -16.92 -4.35 4.31
N GLY A 323 -16.11 -3.79 5.21
CA GLY A 323 -16.53 -2.86 6.25
C GLY A 323 -17.18 -3.52 7.46
N ASN A 324 -17.58 -4.79 7.37
CA ASN A 324 -18.14 -5.57 8.48
C ASN A 324 -17.13 -6.55 9.06
N GLY A 325 -16.20 -7.01 8.24
CA GLY A 325 -15.18 -7.97 8.62
C GLY A 325 -14.14 -8.17 7.54
N LEU A 326 -13.44 -9.30 7.64
CA LEU A 326 -12.44 -9.76 6.69
C LEU A 326 -12.98 -10.92 5.87
N VAL A 327 -12.73 -10.91 4.58
CA VAL A 327 -13.15 -11.96 3.65
C VAL A 327 -11.92 -12.55 2.97
N ASN A 328 -11.72 -13.86 3.09
CA ASN A 328 -10.69 -14.59 2.35
C ASN A 328 -11.02 -14.60 0.85
N ASN A 329 -10.23 -13.89 0.06
CA ASN A 329 -10.47 -13.68 -1.36
C ASN A 329 -9.62 -14.57 -2.27
N ILE A 330 -8.87 -15.50 -1.73
CA ILE A 330 -7.91 -16.37 -2.46
C ILE A 330 -8.56 -17.09 -3.65
N LYS A 331 -9.83 -17.48 -3.53
CA LYS A 331 -10.56 -18.20 -4.60
C LYS A 331 -11.20 -17.30 -5.64
N SER A 332 -10.98 -15.99 -5.56
CA SER A 332 -11.52 -15.03 -6.53
C SER A 332 -10.90 -15.24 -7.92
N SER A 333 -11.74 -15.32 -8.94
CA SER A 333 -11.27 -15.36 -10.33
C SER A 333 -10.55 -14.08 -10.74
N LYS A 334 -10.98 -12.94 -10.22
CA LYS A 334 -10.33 -11.64 -10.47
C LYS A 334 -8.95 -11.54 -9.82
N LEU A 335 -8.79 -12.11 -8.63
CA LEU A 335 -7.49 -12.21 -7.98
C LEU A 335 -6.54 -13.10 -8.81
N LEU A 336 -7.03 -14.27 -9.25
CA LEU A 336 -6.27 -15.16 -10.11
C LEU A 336 -5.89 -14.49 -11.44
N GLU A 337 -6.79 -13.73 -12.05
CA GLU A 337 -6.52 -12.95 -13.27
C GLU A 337 -5.39 -11.95 -13.05
N SER A 338 -5.43 -11.20 -11.97
CA SER A 338 -4.41 -10.20 -11.64
C SER A 338 -3.01 -10.81 -11.50
N TRP A 339 -2.91 -11.92 -10.76
CA TRP A 339 -1.64 -12.63 -10.58
C TRP A 339 -1.17 -13.33 -11.87
N THR A 340 -2.11 -13.81 -12.67
CA THR A 340 -1.81 -14.36 -13.99
C THR A 340 -1.25 -13.27 -14.92
N HIS A 341 -1.84 -12.08 -14.90
CA HIS A 341 -1.34 -10.94 -15.67
C HIS A 341 0.09 -10.55 -15.23
N ALA A 342 0.34 -10.42 -13.93
CA ALA A 342 1.68 -10.12 -13.41
C ALA A 342 2.71 -11.18 -13.86
N TRP A 343 2.36 -12.44 -13.79
CA TRP A 343 3.20 -13.55 -14.24
C TRP A 343 3.46 -13.49 -15.75
N ASP A 344 2.41 -13.21 -16.54
CA ASP A 344 2.53 -13.09 -18.00
C ASP A 344 3.46 -11.95 -18.41
N MET A 345 3.46 -10.82 -17.71
CA MET A 345 4.38 -9.70 -17.96
C MET A 345 5.85 -10.13 -17.85
N ILE A 346 6.16 -11.02 -16.91
CA ILE A 346 7.51 -11.51 -16.63
C ILE A 346 7.88 -12.67 -17.55
N TYR A 347 7.06 -13.71 -17.62
CA TYR A 347 7.45 -15.01 -18.19
C TYR A 347 6.91 -15.24 -19.61
N THR A 348 5.71 -14.74 -19.94
CA THR A 348 5.10 -14.87 -21.26
C THR A 348 5.57 -13.78 -22.19
N TYR A 349 5.39 -12.51 -21.77
CA TYR A 349 5.70 -11.35 -22.60
C TYR A 349 7.14 -10.88 -22.44
N LYS A 350 7.77 -11.21 -21.33
CA LYS A 350 9.16 -10.90 -21.01
C LYS A 350 9.47 -9.40 -21.09
N VAL A 351 8.47 -8.58 -20.75
CA VAL A 351 8.60 -7.13 -20.71
C VAL A 351 9.11 -6.61 -19.37
N MET A 352 9.17 -7.50 -18.37
CA MET A 352 9.73 -7.25 -17.04
C MET A 352 10.89 -8.21 -16.78
N PRO A 353 11.93 -7.80 -16.01
CA PRO A 353 12.99 -8.70 -15.59
C PRO A 353 12.47 -9.74 -14.59
N THR A 354 13.13 -10.90 -14.56
CA THR A 354 12.88 -11.93 -13.54
C THR A 354 13.59 -11.64 -12.22
N ASN A 355 14.60 -10.77 -12.25
CA ASN A 355 15.32 -10.30 -11.06
C ASN A 355 14.76 -8.95 -10.64
N PHE A 356 14.22 -8.88 -9.41
CA PHE A 356 13.62 -7.67 -8.85
C PHE A 356 14.62 -6.79 -8.09
N THR A 357 15.91 -7.09 -8.12
CA THR A 357 16.94 -6.21 -7.57
C THR A 357 17.28 -5.10 -8.57
N GLN A 358 17.61 -3.91 -8.09
CA GLN A 358 18.05 -2.77 -8.91
C GLN A 358 17.01 -2.22 -9.90
N GLN A 359 15.73 -2.43 -9.67
CA GLN A 359 14.69 -1.94 -10.59
C GLN A 359 14.65 -0.42 -10.69
N MET A 360 14.81 0.24 -9.57
CA MET A 360 14.86 1.70 -9.46
C MET A 360 16.09 2.25 -10.22
N GLU A 361 17.23 1.64 -10.02
CA GLU A 361 18.48 2.02 -10.67
C GLU A 361 18.40 1.86 -12.20
N LEU A 362 17.72 0.82 -12.68
CA LEU A 362 17.47 0.62 -14.11
C LEU A 362 16.66 1.76 -14.72
N PHE A 363 15.63 2.24 -14.01
CA PHE A 363 14.85 3.39 -14.45
C PHE A 363 15.68 4.67 -14.40
N TYR A 364 16.40 4.94 -13.33
CA TYR A 364 17.23 6.13 -13.17
C TYR A 364 18.38 6.20 -14.19
N ALA A 365 18.90 5.06 -14.61
CA ALA A 365 19.87 4.97 -15.69
C ALA A 365 19.26 5.19 -17.09
N GLY A 366 17.95 5.35 -17.22
CA GLY A 366 17.26 5.51 -18.50
C GLY A 366 17.21 4.22 -19.34
N ILE A 367 17.38 3.05 -18.71
CA ILE A 367 17.39 1.75 -19.41
C ILE A 367 15.97 1.22 -19.62
N VAL A 368 15.06 1.53 -18.71
CA VAL A 368 13.68 1.06 -18.68
C VAL A 368 12.72 2.18 -19.04
N ALA A 369 11.68 1.85 -19.81
CA ALA A 369 10.69 2.82 -20.26
C ALA A 369 9.70 3.24 -19.17
N MET A 370 9.25 2.30 -18.32
CA MET A 370 8.22 2.55 -17.30
C MET A 370 8.61 1.95 -15.95
N PHE A 371 8.27 2.65 -14.87
CA PHE A 371 8.58 2.27 -13.49
C PHE A 371 7.36 2.41 -12.57
N GLY A 372 6.84 1.28 -12.12
CA GLY A 372 5.73 1.22 -11.14
C GLY A 372 6.24 1.33 -9.71
N THR A 373 5.75 2.32 -8.97
CA THR A 373 6.16 2.60 -7.58
C THR A 373 5.12 3.48 -6.88
N GLY A 374 5.37 3.83 -5.62
CA GLY A 374 4.50 4.71 -4.84
C GLY A 374 4.63 6.19 -5.19
N SER A 375 3.58 6.95 -4.98
CA SER A 375 3.51 8.39 -5.29
C SER A 375 4.50 9.25 -4.50
N TYR A 376 5.02 8.76 -3.39
CA TYR A 376 6.08 9.47 -2.64
C TYR A 376 7.36 9.68 -3.45
N PHE A 377 7.60 8.86 -4.50
CA PHE A 377 8.72 9.07 -5.43
C PHE A 377 8.57 10.32 -6.31
N MET A 378 7.39 10.94 -6.37
CA MET A 378 7.17 12.18 -7.12
C MET A 378 7.70 13.43 -6.40
N GLN A 379 8.07 13.33 -5.13
CA GLN A 379 8.45 14.47 -4.30
C GLN A 379 9.78 15.06 -4.75
N ASP A 380 9.87 16.38 -4.77
CA ASP A 380 11.10 17.14 -5.00
C ASP A 380 11.71 17.57 -3.67
N ASP A 381 12.15 16.59 -2.89
CA ASP A 381 12.81 16.82 -1.61
C ASP A 381 14.29 16.41 -1.67
N THR A 382 15.17 17.39 -1.55
CA THR A 382 16.63 17.18 -1.57
C THR A 382 17.16 16.44 -0.34
N SER A 383 16.33 16.18 0.65
CA SER A 383 16.70 15.38 1.82
C SER A 383 16.81 13.89 1.52
N SER A 384 16.21 13.41 0.43
CA SER A 384 16.19 12.02 0.01
C SER A 384 16.83 11.82 -1.37
N THR A 385 17.68 10.81 -1.49
CA THR A 385 18.32 10.42 -2.76
C THR A 385 17.50 9.40 -3.56
N GLN A 386 16.25 9.14 -3.16
CA GLN A 386 15.39 8.12 -3.78
C GLN A 386 14.39 8.67 -4.78
N TYR A 387 14.05 9.95 -4.68
CA TYR A 387 12.97 10.52 -5.47
C TYR A 387 13.33 10.69 -6.94
N VAL A 388 12.36 10.42 -7.83
CA VAL A 388 12.55 10.48 -9.28
C VAL A 388 13.06 11.84 -9.75
N PRO A 389 12.49 12.99 -9.31
CA PRO A 389 12.92 14.30 -9.80
C PRO A 389 14.41 14.58 -9.66
N GLN A 390 15.06 13.99 -8.67
CA GLN A 390 16.46 14.26 -8.34
C GLN A 390 17.44 13.27 -8.96
N ASN A 391 16.96 12.10 -9.36
CA ASN A 391 17.80 11.00 -9.81
C ASN A 391 17.79 10.81 -11.31
N VAL A 392 16.79 11.34 -12.03
CA VAL A 392 16.71 11.21 -13.50
C VAL A 392 17.26 12.47 -14.18
N LYS A 393 17.87 12.27 -15.36
CA LYS A 393 18.38 13.36 -16.20
C LYS A 393 17.57 13.53 -17.50
N PHE A 394 16.58 12.68 -17.69
CA PHE A 394 15.67 12.68 -18.83
C PHE A 394 14.32 13.30 -18.45
N ASP A 395 13.54 13.71 -19.44
CA ASP A 395 12.15 14.09 -19.19
C ASP A 395 11.29 12.87 -18.90
N TYR A 396 10.55 12.94 -17.79
CA TYR A 396 9.67 11.87 -17.34
C TYR A 396 8.23 12.39 -17.21
N GLY A 397 7.30 11.50 -17.34
CA GLY A 397 5.90 11.71 -16.94
C GLY A 397 5.50 10.73 -15.85
N VAL A 398 4.31 10.91 -15.34
CA VAL A 398 3.70 10.03 -14.34
C VAL A 398 2.21 9.85 -14.65
N VAL A 399 1.68 8.67 -14.34
CA VAL A 399 0.26 8.32 -14.45
C VAL A 399 -0.15 7.43 -13.29
N PRO A 400 -1.44 7.28 -12.98
CA PRO A 400 -1.89 6.25 -12.05
C PRO A 400 -1.43 4.86 -12.53
N PHE A 401 -1.19 3.94 -11.59
CA PHE A 401 -0.92 2.55 -11.97
C PHE A 401 -2.10 2.01 -12.78
N PRO A 402 -1.87 1.33 -13.93
CA PRO A 402 -2.95 0.96 -14.85
C PRO A 402 -3.88 -0.08 -14.24
N SER A 403 -5.19 0.05 -14.49
CA SER A 403 -6.22 -0.92 -14.12
C SER A 403 -6.59 -1.82 -15.31
N PRO A 404 -7.26 -2.97 -15.08
CA PRO A 404 -7.78 -3.78 -16.16
C PRO A 404 -8.68 -2.99 -17.13
N ALA A 405 -8.64 -3.31 -18.42
CA ALA A 405 -9.49 -2.66 -19.43
C ALA A 405 -10.98 -2.85 -19.10
N GLY A 406 -11.77 -1.78 -19.30
CA GLY A 406 -13.21 -1.79 -19.06
C GLY A 406 -13.64 -1.81 -17.59
N MET A 407 -12.72 -1.74 -16.65
CA MET A 407 -13.01 -1.56 -15.23
C MET A 407 -13.10 -0.06 -14.87
N SER A 408 -13.94 0.26 -13.88
CA SER A 408 -13.85 1.55 -13.21
C SER A 408 -12.49 1.65 -12.54
N ALA A 409 -11.87 2.81 -12.65
CA ALA A 409 -10.53 3.03 -12.08
C ALA A 409 -10.53 2.79 -10.56
N VAL A 410 -9.48 2.13 -10.11
CA VAL A 410 -9.20 1.89 -8.69
C VAL A 410 -7.82 2.49 -8.38
N ALA A 411 -7.74 3.33 -7.36
CA ALA A 411 -6.47 3.80 -6.87
C ALA A 411 -5.86 2.73 -5.95
N ALA A 412 -4.82 2.08 -6.43
CA ALA A 412 -4.00 1.19 -5.59
C ALA A 412 -3.24 2.03 -4.57
N SER A 413 -3.05 1.54 -3.34
CA SER A 413 -2.42 2.32 -2.29
C SER A 413 -1.76 1.47 -1.21
N GLU A 414 -0.63 1.90 -0.70
CA GLU A 414 -0.01 1.39 0.53
C GLU A 414 -0.71 1.88 1.80
N GLY A 415 -1.78 2.57 1.73
CA GLY A 415 -2.68 2.99 2.80
C GLY A 415 -2.05 3.42 4.13
N ILE A 416 -2.07 4.71 4.41
CA ILE A 416 -1.74 5.26 5.74
C ILE A 416 -2.94 6.08 6.21
N VAL A 417 -3.35 5.87 7.46
CA VAL A 417 -4.37 6.71 8.10
C VAL A 417 -3.90 7.15 9.49
N TRP A 418 -4.54 8.18 10.00
CA TRP A 418 -4.31 8.69 11.34
C TRP A 418 -5.39 8.20 12.30
N GLY A 419 -5.02 7.28 13.16
CA GLY A 419 -5.91 6.71 14.16
C GLY A 419 -5.83 7.43 15.52
N PHE A 420 -6.91 7.34 16.26
CA PHE A 420 -7.00 7.87 17.64
C PHE A 420 -6.99 6.73 18.63
N PRO A 421 -5.91 6.58 19.42
CA PRO A 421 -5.87 5.57 20.48
C PRO A 421 -7.03 5.73 21.47
N VAL A 422 -7.55 4.59 21.95
CA VAL A 422 -8.52 4.57 23.07
C VAL A 422 -7.96 5.33 24.28
N LYS A 423 -8.82 5.86 25.13
CA LYS A 423 -8.49 6.75 26.26
C LYS A 423 -8.08 8.18 25.86
N THR A 424 -7.99 8.50 24.57
CA THR A 424 -7.92 9.90 24.11
C THR A 424 -9.35 10.42 23.96
N SER A 425 -9.71 11.48 24.66
CA SER A 425 -11.08 12.01 24.66
C SER A 425 -11.12 13.51 24.93
N GLY A 426 -12.30 14.10 24.81
CA GLY A 426 -12.56 15.49 25.14
C GLY A 426 -11.68 16.47 24.34
N ASP A 427 -11.19 17.49 25.03
CA ASP A 427 -10.44 18.58 24.40
C ASP A 427 -9.11 18.11 23.77
N LYS A 428 -8.49 17.04 24.30
CA LYS A 428 -7.29 16.46 23.69
C LYS A 428 -7.57 15.82 22.33
N LEU A 429 -8.68 15.10 22.20
CA LEU A 429 -9.10 14.51 20.94
C LEU A 429 -9.44 15.61 19.91
N GLN A 430 -10.16 16.65 20.35
CA GLN A 430 -10.46 17.80 19.51
C GLN A 430 -9.18 18.53 19.07
N ALA A 431 -8.24 18.74 19.98
CA ALA A 431 -6.96 19.38 19.66
C ALA A 431 -6.16 18.58 18.62
N ALA A 432 -6.17 17.22 18.73
CA ALA A 432 -5.52 16.34 17.76
C ALA A 432 -6.17 16.44 16.37
N MET A 433 -7.51 16.51 16.31
CA MET A 433 -8.22 16.70 15.04
C MET A 433 -7.91 18.04 14.39
N TRP A 434 -7.89 19.14 15.14
CA TRP A 434 -7.52 20.45 14.59
C TRP A 434 -6.08 20.50 14.10
N TRP A 435 -5.16 19.83 14.81
CA TRP A 435 -3.80 19.69 14.34
C TRP A 435 -3.74 18.90 13.02
N LEU A 436 -4.39 17.73 12.93
CA LEU A 436 -4.43 16.96 11.68
C LEU A 436 -5.03 17.77 10.54
N ARG A 437 -6.15 18.47 10.79
CA ARG A 437 -6.80 19.33 9.80
C ARG A 437 -5.87 20.42 9.26
N TYR A 438 -5.01 20.98 10.11
CA TYR A 438 -4.01 21.98 9.71
C TYR A 438 -2.80 21.32 9.04
N HIS A 439 -2.20 20.35 9.71
CA HIS A 439 -0.95 19.74 9.29
C HIS A 439 -1.06 19.02 7.94
N MET A 440 -2.17 18.32 7.71
CA MET A 440 -2.39 17.51 6.51
C MET A 440 -3.03 18.30 5.34
N ASP A 441 -3.34 19.57 5.52
CA ASP A 441 -3.90 20.40 4.46
C ASP A 441 -2.78 21.02 3.60
N ASP A 442 -2.50 20.37 2.48
CA ASP A 442 -1.45 20.79 1.57
C ASP A 442 -1.76 22.09 0.81
N SER A 443 -3.01 22.51 0.78
CA SER A 443 -3.41 23.77 0.13
C SER A 443 -2.66 24.99 0.68
N LYS A 444 -2.15 24.89 1.90
CA LYS A 444 -1.33 25.91 2.55
C LYS A 444 0.02 26.18 1.88
N TYR A 445 0.55 25.19 1.14
CA TYR A 445 1.86 25.29 0.50
C TYR A 445 1.79 25.71 -0.97
N GLY A 446 0.60 25.68 -1.57
CA GLY A 446 0.44 25.80 -3.01
C GLY A 446 0.83 24.53 -3.76
N GLU A 447 0.44 24.44 -5.02
CA GLU A 447 0.47 23.22 -5.83
C GLU A 447 1.88 22.65 -6.09
N ARG A 448 2.96 23.41 -5.92
CA ARG A 448 4.31 23.02 -6.31
C ARG A 448 5.26 22.73 -5.16
N TYR A 449 4.78 22.69 -3.95
CA TYR A 449 5.67 22.51 -2.80
C TYR A 449 6.29 21.11 -2.74
N PHE A 450 5.51 20.08 -3.01
CA PHE A 450 5.96 18.68 -2.94
C PHE A 450 6.21 18.07 -4.31
N TYR A 451 5.50 18.51 -5.34
CA TYR A 451 5.57 17.92 -6.66
C TYR A 451 6.04 18.95 -7.70
N PRO A 452 7.14 18.68 -8.42
CA PRO A 452 7.72 19.64 -9.36
C PRO A 452 6.90 19.81 -10.64
N LYS A 453 5.98 18.88 -10.94
CA LYS A 453 5.19 18.87 -12.17
C LYS A 453 3.69 19.01 -11.88
N GLU A 454 2.99 19.79 -12.73
CA GLU A 454 1.54 19.94 -12.66
C GLU A 454 0.81 18.60 -12.84
N GLU A 455 1.33 17.72 -13.70
CA GLU A 455 0.84 16.35 -13.92
C GLU A 455 0.71 15.57 -12.61
N CYS A 456 1.67 15.71 -11.70
CA CYS A 456 1.65 15.00 -10.41
C CYS A 456 0.45 15.42 -9.55
N TRP A 457 0.15 16.72 -9.51
CA TRP A 457 -1.00 17.24 -8.76
C TRP A 457 -2.33 16.78 -9.34
N GLU A 458 -2.44 16.82 -10.67
CA GLU A 458 -3.64 16.35 -11.37
C GLU A 458 -3.91 14.88 -11.06
N ILE A 459 -2.86 14.04 -11.11
CA ILE A 459 -2.97 12.61 -10.82
C ILE A 459 -3.34 12.36 -9.38
N MET A 460 -2.69 13.02 -8.42
CA MET A 460 -3.00 12.85 -7.00
C MET A 460 -4.43 13.28 -6.67
N SER A 461 -4.88 14.41 -7.24
CA SER A 461 -6.25 14.86 -7.12
C SER A 461 -7.25 13.86 -7.69
N TRP A 462 -6.96 13.32 -8.88
CA TRP A 462 -7.79 12.31 -9.50
C TRP A 462 -7.83 11.01 -8.69
N MET A 463 -6.68 10.49 -8.25
CA MET A 463 -6.61 9.25 -7.47
C MET A 463 -7.33 9.35 -6.13
N SER A 464 -7.28 10.52 -5.48
CA SER A 464 -7.98 10.78 -4.22
C SER A 464 -9.51 10.71 -4.35
N ALA A 465 -10.03 10.88 -5.57
CA ALA A 465 -11.46 10.81 -5.87
C ALA A 465 -11.91 9.41 -6.29
N GLN A 466 -10.98 8.46 -6.52
CA GLN A 466 -11.32 7.11 -6.93
C GLN A 466 -11.66 6.21 -5.75
N LYS A 467 -12.25 5.04 -6.05
CA LYS A 467 -12.27 3.92 -5.11
C LYS A 467 -10.83 3.52 -4.82
N VAL A 468 -10.51 3.34 -3.55
CA VAL A 468 -9.18 2.92 -3.12
C VAL A 468 -9.16 1.42 -2.81
N GLN A 469 -8.08 0.75 -3.17
CA GLN A 469 -7.75 -0.60 -2.70
C GLN A 469 -6.37 -0.58 -2.06
N SER A 470 -6.28 -1.01 -0.82
CA SER A 470 -5.04 -1.04 -0.06
C SER A 470 -4.65 -2.46 0.39
N TYR A 471 -3.44 -2.60 0.92
CA TYR A 471 -2.83 -3.88 1.37
C TYR A 471 -3.38 -4.38 2.72
N ASN A 472 -4.64 -4.70 2.81
CA ASN A 472 -5.20 -5.18 4.07
C ASN A 472 -4.78 -6.63 4.40
N SER A 473 -4.33 -7.38 3.41
CA SER A 473 -3.94 -8.78 3.58
C SER A 473 -2.59 -8.99 4.27
N VAL A 474 -1.71 -8.00 4.24
CA VAL A 474 -0.34 -8.15 4.79
C VAL A 474 -0.37 -8.48 6.28
N GLY A 475 -1.18 -7.77 7.06
CA GLY A 475 -1.35 -8.05 8.49
C GLY A 475 -1.95 -9.42 8.77
N VAL A 476 -2.78 -9.95 7.87
CA VAL A 476 -3.36 -11.29 7.99
C VAL A 476 -2.36 -12.38 7.62
N ILE A 477 -1.61 -12.19 6.53
CA ILE A 477 -0.57 -13.15 6.09
C ILE A 477 0.54 -13.25 7.14
N GLY A 478 0.96 -12.11 7.68
CA GLY A 478 2.00 -12.03 8.71
C GLY A 478 1.56 -12.40 10.12
N TYR A 479 0.29 -12.75 10.33
CA TYR A 479 -0.22 -13.05 11.66
C TYR A 479 0.50 -14.25 12.28
N GLY A 480 0.88 -14.12 13.54
CA GLY A 480 1.66 -15.14 14.24
C GLY A 480 3.13 -15.23 13.85
N GLY A 481 3.63 -14.35 12.98
CA GLY A 481 5.05 -14.24 12.63
C GLY A 481 5.62 -15.38 11.78
N LYS A 482 4.75 -16.20 11.15
CA LYS A 482 5.20 -17.32 10.31
C LYS A 482 5.70 -16.88 8.94
N HIS A 483 5.04 -15.89 8.38
CA HIS A 483 5.29 -15.37 7.04
C HIS A 483 5.41 -13.85 7.06
N ASN A 484 6.13 -13.31 6.10
CA ASN A 484 6.05 -11.89 5.74
C ASN A 484 5.12 -11.71 4.53
N ALA A 485 4.77 -10.47 4.24
CA ALA A 485 3.87 -10.14 3.14
C ALA A 485 4.32 -10.71 1.78
N TYR A 486 5.62 -10.75 1.54
CA TYR A 486 6.18 -11.20 0.26
C TYR A 486 6.27 -12.73 0.13
N SER A 487 6.05 -13.48 1.22
CA SER A 487 6.04 -14.95 1.16
C SER A 487 4.99 -15.47 0.18
N ILE A 488 3.82 -14.86 0.15
CA ILE A 488 2.75 -15.24 -0.79
C ILE A 488 3.09 -14.80 -2.22
N GLN A 489 3.66 -13.63 -2.43
CA GLN A 489 4.12 -13.18 -3.75
C GLN A 489 5.15 -14.16 -4.32
N TYR A 490 6.18 -14.49 -3.53
CA TYR A 490 7.20 -15.46 -3.91
C TYR A 490 6.58 -16.83 -4.27
N SER A 491 5.70 -17.34 -3.42
CA SER A 491 5.00 -18.59 -3.66
C SER A 491 4.18 -18.58 -4.95
N VAL A 492 3.43 -17.50 -5.19
CA VAL A 492 2.47 -17.41 -6.31
C VAL A 492 3.17 -17.16 -7.64
N ILE A 493 4.16 -16.26 -7.70
CA ILE A 493 4.84 -15.84 -8.94
C ILE A 493 6.14 -16.62 -9.14
N ASP A 494 7.08 -16.53 -8.20
CA ASP A 494 8.46 -16.96 -8.44
C ASP A 494 8.58 -18.49 -8.44
N MET A 495 7.73 -19.18 -7.66
CA MET A 495 7.65 -20.65 -7.68
C MET A 495 6.75 -21.20 -8.79
N ALA A 496 5.98 -20.36 -9.50
CA ALA A 496 5.11 -20.82 -10.56
C ALA A 496 5.90 -21.13 -11.83
N THR A 497 6.17 -22.40 -12.10
CA THR A 497 6.86 -22.87 -13.31
C THR A 497 5.98 -22.80 -14.56
N THR A 498 4.69 -22.66 -14.41
CA THR A 498 3.70 -22.55 -15.49
C THR A 498 2.56 -21.62 -15.07
N ARG A 499 1.87 -21.04 -16.06
CA ARG A 499 0.67 -20.22 -15.82
C ARG A 499 -0.41 -20.95 -15.00
N ALA A 500 -0.57 -22.25 -15.22
CA ALA A 500 -1.54 -23.06 -14.47
C ALA A 500 -1.16 -23.25 -12.99
N ALA A 501 0.13 -23.23 -12.66
CA ALA A 501 0.61 -23.37 -11.30
C ALA A 501 0.20 -22.20 -10.39
N ILE A 502 -0.06 -21.01 -10.96
CA ILE A 502 -0.48 -19.83 -10.21
C ILE A 502 -1.73 -20.12 -9.38
N LYS A 503 -2.73 -20.76 -9.98
CA LYS A 503 -3.96 -21.13 -9.27
C LYS A 503 -3.68 -22.08 -8.12
N THR A 504 -2.88 -23.11 -8.36
CA THR A 504 -2.52 -24.10 -7.32
C THR A 504 -1.77 -23.44 -6.17
N ASN A 505 -0.84 -22.56 -6.49
CA ASN A 505 -0.06 -21.83 -5.51
C ASN A 505 -0.96 -20.87 -4.68
N LEU A 506 -1.88 -20.15 -5.31
CA LEU A 506 -2.88 -19.35 -4.60
C LEU A 506 -3.74 -20.23 -3.67
N ASP A 507 -4.31 -21.31 -4.22
CA ASP A 507 -5.21 -22.18 -3.44
C ASP A 507 -4.52 -22.77 -2.19
N SER A 508 -3.20 -22.95 -2.22
CA SER A 508 -2.43 -23.47 -1.08
C SER A 508 -2.46 -22.56 0.16
N TRP A 509 -2.68 -21.27 -0.04
CA TRP A 509 -2.76 -20.28 1.04
C TRP A 509 -4.15 -20.15 1.68
N TYR A 510 -5.18 -20.74 1.07
CA TYR A 510 -6.56 -20.53 1.49
C TYR A 510 -6.81 -20.84 2.96
N THR A 511 -6.42 -22.03 3.40
CA THR A 511 -6.68 -22.50 4.78
C THR A 511 -5.90 -21.69 5.81
N GLU A 512 -4.68 -21.29 5.49
CA GLU A 512 -3.87 -20.50 6.42
C GLU A 512 -4.44 -19.09 6.58
N ILE A 513 -4.83 -18.43 5.50
CA ILE A 513 -5.47 -17.11 5.55
C ILE A 513 -6.79 -17.18 6.31
N ASP A 514 -7.60 -18.21 6.07
CA ASP A 514 -8.88 -18.42 6.77
C ASP A 514 -8.67 -18.57 8.28
N THR A 515 -7.69 -19.39 8.66
CA THR A 515 -7.29 -19.61 10.06
C THR A 515 -6.79 -18.30 10.71
N ASN A 516 -6.00 -17.52 9.99
CA ASN A 516 -5.47 -16.26 10.51
C ASN A 516 -6.57 -15.20 10.66
N ILE A 517 -7.53 -15.16 9.74
CA ILE A 517 -8.73 -14.29 9.86
C ILE A 517 -9.49 -14.65 11.14
N ASP A 518 -9.81 -15.92 11.33
CA ASP A 518 -10.54 -16.38 12.53
C ASP A 518 -9.79 -16.04 13.81
N ALA A 519 -8.47 -16.25 13.84
CA ALA A 519 -7.65 -15.93 15.01
C ALA A 519 -7.65 -14.43 15.31
N ILE A 520 -7.46 -13.57 14.30
CA ILE A 520 -7.51 -12.10 14.46
C ILE A 520 -8.87 -11.64 14.96
N LEU A 521 -9.96 -12.18 14.41
CA LEU A 521 -11.31 -11.82 14.82
C LEU A 521 -11.66 -12.31 16.22
N SER A 522 -11.00 -13.36 16.71
CA SER A 522 -11.18 -13.86 18.09
C SER A 522 -10.43 -13.04 19.16
N GLU A 523 -9.54 -12.12 18.77
CA GLU A 523 -8.89 -11.18 19.70
C GLU A 523 -9.83 -10.09 20.26
N LEU A 524 -11.06 -10.00 19.74
CA LEU A 524 -12.12 -9.11 20.23
C LEU A 524 -12.72 -9.63 21.53
#